data_81d294d69624a74697929bbc04cf503b
#
_entry.id   81d294d69624a74697929bbc04cf503b
#
_cell.length_a   1.000
_cell.length_b   1.000
_cell.length_c   1.000
_cell.angle_alpha   90.00
_cell.angle_beta   90.00
_cell.angle_gamma   90.00
#
_symmetry.space_group_name_H-M   'P 1'
#
loop_
_entity.id
_entity.type
_entity.pdbx_description
1 polymer ?
#
loop_
_entity_poly.entity_id
_entity_poly.type
_entity_poly.pdbx_seq_one_letter_code
_entity_poly.pdbx_strand_id
1 'polypeptide(L)'
;MKSINFGTGYKTYALNGDENNVIKINVSDINILKRAKEVQSFIDSLGDFQPTPEKLAELDGVLREKLDYVFGSGVSKAAFGETNCLSPLDDGRFLFQSFLEALLPVISEDIKKTGAKMNGNVQKFIDKKPKSASKKSVDLNNLTEEQKALLSAVLASNGV
;
A
#
# COMPACT_ATOMS: atom_id res chain seq x y z
N MET A 1 15.93 17.32 26.90
CA MET A 1 16.03 16.54 25.66
C MET A 1 15.79 17.46 24.47
N LYS A 2 16.61 17.38 23.47
CA LYS A 2 16.42 18.20 22.28
C LYS A 2 15.51 17.45 21.29
N SER A 3 14.72 18.17 20.54
CA SER A 3 13.81 17.59 19.57
C SER A 3 14.35 17.86 18.16
N ILE A 4 14.22 16.89 17.29
CA ILE A 4 14.56 17.02 15.87
C ILE A 4 13.26 16.87 15.10
N ASN A 5 12.88 17.91 14.38
CA ASN A 5 11.62 17.91 13.64
C ASN A 5 11.88 17.92 12.15
N PHE A 6 11.27 17.01 11.44
CA PHE A 6 11.44 16.88 9.99
C PHE A 6 10.19 16.27 9.36
N GLY A 7 10.03 16.47 8.05
CA GLY A 7 8.91 15.88 7.33
C GLY A 7 9.10 14.39 7.14
N THR A 8 8.03 13.62 7.28
CA THR A 8 8.12 12.16 7.23
C THR A 8 7.37 11.53 6.06
N GLY A 9 6.51 12.29 5.42
CA GLY A 9 5.73 11.75 4.30
C GLY A 9 4.49 10.97 4.69
N TYR A 10 4.20 10.85 5.97
CA TYR A 10 2.98 10.17 6.39
C TYR A 10 1.73 10.98 6.05
N LYS A 11 0.71 10.29 5.59
CA LYS A 11 -0.62 10.86 5.41
C LYS A 11 -1.61 10.09 6.25
N THR A 12 -2.64 10.78 6.70
CA THR A 12 -3.67 10.19 7.54
C THR A 12 -4.95 10.05 6.73
N TYR A 13 -5.58 8.89 6.84
CA TYR A 13 -6.80 8.59 6.11
C TYR A 13 -7.86 8.16 7.10
N ALA A 14 -9.06 8.75 7.00
CA ALA A 14 -10.19 8.33 7.82
C ALA A 14 -10.85 7.10 7.16
N LEU A 15 -11.18 6.11 7.96
CA LEU A 15 -11.82 4.91 7.45
C LEU A 15 -13.34 5.06 7.52
N ASN A 16 -14.00 4.85 6.40
CA ASN A 16 -15.47 4.95 6.28
C ASN A 16 -16.01 6.29 6.78
N GLY A 17 -15.22 7.36 6.61
CA GLY A 17 -15.64 8.69 7.03
C GLY A 17 -15.54 8.96 8.53
N ASP A 18 -15.01 8.02 9.29
CA ASP A 18 -14.90 8.18 10.73
C ASP A 18 -13.55 8.79 11.08
N GLU A 19 -13.57 10.05 11.45
CA GLU A 19 -12.36 10.80 11.81
C GLU A 19 -11.71 10.29 13.09
N ASN A 20 -12.40 9.47 13.87
CA ASN A 20 -11.85 8.87 15.06
C ASN A 20 -11.19 7.52 14.76
N ASN A 21 -11.36 7.00 13.56
CA ASN A 21 -10.76 5.74 13.14
C ASN A 21 -9.91 5.98 11.90
N VAL A 22 -8.65 6.31 12.13
CA VAL A 22 -7.75 6.72 11.06
C VAL A 22 -6.57 5.79 10.94
N ILE A 23 -5.99 5.74 9.76
CA ILE A 23 -4.73 5.04 9.52
C ILE A 23 -3.71 6.05 9.02
N LYS A 24 -2.44 5.78 9.28
CA LYS A 24 -1.35 6.62 8.79
C LYS A 24 -0.48 5.77 7.89
N ILE A 25 -0.27 6.23 6.68
CA ILE A 25 0.53 5.50 5.71
C ILE A 25 1.59 6.45 5.16
N ASN A 26 2.82 5.99 5.11
CA ASN A 26 3.90 6.80 4.54
C ASN A 26 3.94 6.60 3.03
N VAL A 27 3.27 7.47 2.31
CA VAL A 27 3.19 7.38 0.85
C VAL A 27 4.48 7.85 0.16
N SER A 28 5.45 8.34 0.94
CA SER A 28 6.76 8.68 0.42
C SER A 28 7.74 7.51 0.51
N ASP A 29 7.37 6.44 1.20
CA ASP A 29 8.23 5.28 1.34
C ASP A 29 8.04 4.37 0.13
N ILE A 30 8.99 4.41 -0.80
CA ILE A 30 8.90 3.62 -2.01
C ILE A 30 8.97 2.11 -1.74
N ASN A 31 9.43 1.71 -0.57
CA ASN A 31 9.47 0.29 -0.21
C ASN A 31 8.08 -0.29 0.00
N ILE A 32 7.07 0.56 0.12
CA ILE A 32 5.69 0.07 0.28
C ILE A 32 5.29 -0.81 -0.90
N LEU A 33 5.74 -0.48 -2.09
CA LEU A 33 5.40 -1.27 -3.28
C LEU A 33 6.13 -2.61 -3.32
N LYS A 34 7.36 -2.62 -2.83
CA LYS A 34 8.10 -3.87 -2.72
C LYS A 34 7.42 -4.79 -1.71
N ARG A 35 7.04 -4.24 -0.57
CA ARG A 35 6.34 -5.00 0.46
C ARG A 35 4.99 -5.51 -0.02
N ALA A 36 4.28 -4.69 -0.79
CA ALA A 36 2.99 -5.10 -1.37
C ALA A 36 3.17 -6.28 -2.32
N LYS A 37 4.24 -6.30 -3.09
CA LYS A 37 4.53 -7.41 -3.98
C LYS A 37 4.81 -8.69 -3.20
N GLU A 38 5.54 -8.60 -2.11
CA GLU A 38 5.82 -9.74 -1.26
C GLU A 38 4.53 -10.34 -0.69
N VAL A 39 3.62 -9.47 -0.27
CA VAL A 39 2.33 -9.92 0.26
C VAL A 39 1.47 -10.53 -0.85
N GLN A 40 1.49 -9.96 -2.04
CA GLN A 40 0.76 -10.54 -3.16
C GLN A 40 1.27 -11.95 -3.47
N SER A 41 2.59 -12.14 -3.46
CA SER A 41 3.17 -13.47 -3.68
C SER A 41 2.72 -14.45 -2.59
N PHE A 42 2.61 -13.99 -1.36
CA PHE A 42 2.11 -14.83 -0.28
C PHE A 42 0.65 -15.21 -0.53
N ILE A 43 -0.20 -14.26 -0.89
CA ILE A 43 -1.61 -14.52 -1.18
C ILE A 43 -1.73 -15.53 -2.32
N ASP A 44 -0.94 -15.35 -3.37
CA ASP A 44 -0.95 -16.25 -4.51
C ASP A 44 -0.52 -17.66 -4.11
N SER A 45 0.37 -17.77 -3.14
CA SER A 45 0.85 -19.07 -2.68
C SER A 45 -0.19 -19.86 -1.87
N LEU A 46 -1.23 -19.19 -1.39
CA LEU A 46 -2.26 -19.88 -0.63
C LEU A 46 -3.07 -20.83 -1.50
N GLY A 47 -3.20 -20.49 -2.79
CA GLY A 47 -3.93 -21.34 -3.71
C GLY A 47 -5.35 -21.62 -3.25
N ASP A 48 -5.82 -22.83 -3.56
CA ASP A 48 -7.12 -23.26 -3.12
C ASP A 48 -6.98 -23.92 -1.76
N PHE A 49 -7.54 -23.34 -0.74
CA PHE A 49 -7.55 -24.00 0.56
C PHE A 49 -8.98 -24.18 1.04
N GLN A 50 -9.17 -25.19 1.85
CA GLN A 50 -10.49 -25.45 2.42
C GLN A 50 -10.65 -24.58 3.65
N PRO A 51 -11.64 -23.70 3.68
CA PRO A 51 -11.80 -22.82 4.81
C PRO A 51 -12.42 -23.55 6.00
N THR A 52 -11.59 -23.86 6.97
CA THR A 52 -12.07 -24.36 8.26
C THR A 52 -11.98 -23.23 9.26
N PRO A 53 -12.74 -23.25 10.35
CA PRO A 53 -12.65 -22.19 11.35
C PRO A 53 -11.23 -21.98 11.87
N GLU A 54 -10.49 -23.05 12.09
CA GLU A 54 -9.13 -22.98 12.58
C GLU A 54 -8.20 -22.33 11.54
N LYS A 55 -8.38 -22.70 10.28
CA LYS A 55 -7.56 -22.15 9.21
C LYS A 55 -7.86 -20.68 8.99
N LEU A 56 -9.12 -20.30 9.07
CA LEU A 56 -9.52 -18.92 8.93
C LEU A 56 -8.96 -18.05 10.07
N ALA A 57 -8.96 -18.58 11.29
CA ALA A 57 -8.40 -17.86 12.43
C ALA A 57 -6.90 -17.69 12.28
N GLU A 58 -6.20 -18.73 11.81
CA GLU A 58 -4.77 -18.66 11.58
C GLU A 58 -4.44 -17.65 10.49
N LEU A 59 -5.15 -17.71 9.38
CA LEU A 59 -4.90 -16.82 8.25
C LEU A 59 -5.25 -15.36 8.59
N ASP A 60 -6.23 -15.14 9.44
CA ASP A 60 -6.54 -13.78 9.89
C ASP A 60 -5.32 -13.13 10.53
N GLY A 61 -4.70 -13.83 11.45
CA GLY A 61 -3.49 -13.32 12.10
C GLY A 61 -2.36 -13.07 11.12
N VAL A 62 -2.12 -13.99 10.21
CA VAL A 62 -1.05 -13.87 9.23
C VAL A 62 -1.31 -12.71 8.27
N LEU A 63 -2.53 -12.57 7.77
CA LEU A 63 -2.87 -11.49 6.85
C LEU A 63 -2.81 -10.13 7.54
N ARG A 64 -3.22 -10.05 8.80
CA ARG A 64 -3.09 -8.80 9.55
C ARG A 64 -1.64 -8.38 9.70
N GLU A 65 -0.76 -9.31 10.00
CA GLU A 65 0.67 -9.03 10.09
C GLU A 65 1.21 -8.57 8.75
N LYS A 66 0.78 -9.20 7.67
CA LYS A 66 1.22 -8.83 6.32
C LYS A 66 0.73 -7.43 5.94
N LEU A 67 -0.50 -7.10 6.25
CA LEU A 67 -1.04 -5.77 5.94
C LEU A 67 -0.34 -4.70 6.76
N ASP A 68 -0.06 -4.97 8.03
CA ASP A 68 0.69 -4.03 8.85
C ASP A 68 2.13 -3.88 8.37
N TYR A 69 2.72 -4.95 7.86
CA TYR A 69 4.06 -4.90 7.27
C TYR A 69 4.09 -3.98 6.05
N VAL A 70 3.06 -4.02 5.21
CA VAL A 70 3.01 -3.19 4.01
C VAL A 70 2.68 -1.74 4.35
N PHE A 71 1.64 -1.53 5.10
CA PHE A 71 1.05 -0.20 5.25
C PHE A 71 1.41 0.49 6.56
N GLY A 72 1.81 -0.24 7.56
CA GLY A 72 2.19 0.32 8.84
C GLY A 72 1.46 -0.32 10.00
N SER A 73 2.09 -0.27 11.15
CA SER A 73 1.57 -0.89 12.36
C SER A 73 0.18 -0.34 12.72
N GLY A 74 -0.71 -1.21 13.05
CA GLY A 74 -2.06 -0.85 13.48
C GLY A 74 -3.07 -0.63 12.37
N VAL A 75 -2.66 -0.71 11.12
CA VAL A 75 -3.57 -0.51 9.99
C VAL A 75 -4.64 -1.60 9.98
N SER A 76 -4.26 -2.84 10.15
CA SER A 76 -5.22 -3.95 10.13
C SER A 76 -6.23 -3.85 11.27
N LYS A 77 -5.77 -3.43 12.44
CA LYS A 77 -6.68 -3.30 13.58
C LYS A 77 -7.68 -2.17 13.36
N ALA A 78 -7.23 -1.05 12.81
CA ALA A 78 -8.13 0.04 12.50
C ALA A 78 -9.14 -0.34 11.43
N ALA A 79 -8.70 -1.10 10.44
CA ALA A 79 -9.58 -1.49 9.33
C ALA A 79 -10.58 -2.57 9.73
N PHE A 80 -10.16 -3.57 10.47
CA PHE A 80 -10.99 -4.75 10.73
C PHE A 80 -11.47 -4.90 12.17
N GLY A 81 -10.85 -4.17 13.09
CA GLY A 81 -11.19 -4.32 14.51
C GLY A 81 -11.04 -5.76 14.95
N GLU A 82 -12.07 -6.30 15.57
CA GLU A 82 -12.07 -7.67 16.03
C GLU A 82 -12.66 -8.64 14.99
N THR A 83 -13.08 -8.14 13.85
CA THR A 83 -13.67 -8.98 12.81
C THR A 83 -12.57 -9.69 12.03
N ASN A 84 -12.75 -10.97 11.77
CA ASN A 84 -11.79 -11.74 10.96
C ASN A 84 -11.73 -11.12 9.57
N CYS A 85 -10.55 -10.81 9.08
CA CYS A 85 -10.40 -10.14 7.78
C CYS A 85 -10.78 -11.03 6.60
N LEU A 86 -10.99 -12.32 6.84
CA LEU A 86 -11.46 -13.25 5.82
C LEU A 86 -12.98 -13.44 5.92
N SER A 87 -13.67 -12.60 6.67
CA SER A 87 -15.13 -12.68 6.75
C SER A 87 -15.72 -12.35 5.38
N PRO A 88 -16.67 -13.16 4.91
CA PRO A 88 -17.28 -12.91 3.60
C PRO A 88 -18.30 -11.78 3.71
N LEU A 89 -18.33 -10.95 2.68
CA LEU A 89 -19.29 -9.87 2.56
C LEU A 89 -20.45 -10.33 1.66
N ASP A 90 -21.51 -9.55 1.63
CA ASP A 90 -22.70 -9.90 0.85
C ASP A 90 -22.41 -10.14 -0.63
N ASP A 91 -21.40 -9.49 -1.17
CA ASP A 91 -21.05 -9.63 -2.58
C ASP A 91 -20.05 -10.76 -2.82
N GLY A 92 -19.74 -11.54 -1.81
CA GLY A 92 -18.83 -12.68 -1.94
C GLY A 92 -17.36 -12.36 -1.77
N ARG A 93 -16.99 -11.08 -1.62
CA ARG A 93 -15.60 -10.73 -1.37
C ARG A 93 -15.28 -10.92 0.10
N PHE A 94 -14.00 -11.09 0.40
CA PHE A 94 -13.55 -11.08 1.79
C PHE A 94 -13.41 -9.64 2.27
N LEU A 95 -13.51 -9.44 3.55
CA LEU A 95 -13.39 -8.11 4.15
C LEU A 95 -12.05 -7.45 3.79
N PHE A 96 -10.94 -8.18 3.83
CA PHE A 96 -9.64 -7.62 3.48
C PHE A 96 -9.57 -7.21 2.00
N GLN A 97 -10.26 -7.92 1.11
CA GLN A 97 -10.32 -7.55 -0.30
C GLN A 97 -11.05 -6.23 -0.48
N SER A 98 -12.17 -6.07 0.20
CA SER A 98 -12.92 -4.82 0.15
C SER A 98 -12.08 -3.64 0.64
N PHE A 99 -11.33 -3.86 1.72
CA PHE A 99 -10.44 -2.85 2.24
C PHE A 99 -9.36 -2.47 1.22
N LEU A 100 -8.70 -3.46 0.64
CA LEU A 100 -7.64 -3.19 -0.34
C LEU A 100 -8.18 -2.52 -1.60
N GLU A 101 -9.33 -2.92 -2.08
CA GLU A 101 -9.94 -2.29 -3.24
C GLU A 101 -10.28 -0.82 -3.00
N ALA A 102 -10.63 -0.47 -1.78
CA ALA A 102 -10.89 0.92 -1.42
C ALA A 102 -9.60 1.71 -1.19
N LEU A 103 -8.61 1.08 -0.57
CA LEU A 103 -7.38 1.74 -0.19
C LEU A 103 -6.42 1.97 -1.34
N LEU A 104 -6.21 0.96 -2.16
CA LEU A 104 -5.15 1.01 -3.18
C LEU A 104 -5.29 2.16 -4.18
N PRO A 105 -6.47 2.49 -4.70
CA PRO A 105 -6.58 3.64 -5.59
C PRO A 105 -6.19 4.96 -4.92
N VAL A 106 -6.54 5.11 -3.65
CA VAL A 106 -6.26 6.34 -2.91
C VAL A 106 -4.77 6.51 -2.67
N ILE A 107 -4.12 5.47 -2.15
CA ILE A 107 -2.68 5.58 -1.89
C ILE A 107 -1.87 5.59 -3.18
N SER A 108 -2.36 4.93 -4.23
CA SER A 108 -1.70 4.95 -5.53
C SER A 108 -1.66 6.36 -6.09
N GLU A 109 -2.77 7.09 -5.98
CA GLU A 109 -2.80 8.47 -6.41
C GLU A 109 -1.82 9.33 -5.62
N ASP A 110 -1.79 9.15 -4.31
CA ASP A 110 -0.90 9.92 -3.45
C ASP A 110 0.57 9.57 -3.70
N ILE A 111 0.87 8.31 -3.95
CA ILE A 111 2.22 7.87 -4.30
C ILE A 111 2.65 8.51 -5.62
N LYS A 112 1.76 8.55 -6.61
CA LYS A 112 2.06 9.17 -7.90
C LYS A 112 2.32 10.66 -7.74
N LYS A 113 1.53 11.36 -6.94
CA LYS A 113 1.74 12.79 -6.70
C LYS A 113 3.09 13.04 -6.03
N THR A 114 3.44 12.22 -5.06
CA THR A 114 4.73 12.32 -4.37
C THR A 114 5.88 12.01 -5.32
N GLY A 115 5.72 10.99 -6.16
CA GLY A 115 6.71 10.63 -7.16
C GLY A 115 6.93 11.74 -8.17
N ALA A 116 5.86 12.40 -8.59
CA ALA A 116 5.98 13.53 -9.52
C ALA A 116 6.76 14.68 -8.90
N LYS A 117 6.52 14.97 -7.62
CA LYS A 117 7.26 16.02 -6.91
C LYS A 117 8.73 15.65 -6.77
N MET A 118 9.02 14.38 -6.48
CA MET A 118 10.37 13.90 -6.37
C MET A 118 11.09 14.02 -7.72
N ASN A 119 10.41 13.66 -8.80
CA ASN A 119 10.96 13.78 -10.14
C ASN A 119 11.28 15.24 -10.47
N GLY A 120 10.40 16.17 -10.11
CA GLY A 120 10.65 17.60 -10.30
C GLY A 120 11.87 18.07 -9.52
N ASN A 121 12.04 17.59 -8.29
CA ASN A 121 13.20 17.95 -7.49
C ASN A 121 14.49 17.38 -8.07
N VAL A 122 14.45 16.17 -8.56
CA VAL A 122 15.60 15.55 -9.22
C VAL A 122 15.95 16.33 -10.47
N GLN A 123 14.95 16.74 -11.23
CA GLN A 123 15.17 17.50 -12.44
C GLN A 123 15.80 18.85 -12.15
N LYS A 124 15.34 19.54 -11.12
CA LYS A 124 15.95 20.79 -10.70
C LYS A 124 17.41 20.62 -10.33
N PHE A 125 17.71 19.52 -9.67
CA PHE A 125 19.06 19.23 -9.27
C PHE A 125 19.94 18.94 -10.48
N ILE A 126 19.42 18.22 -11.45
CA ILE A 126 20.14 17.92 -12.68
C ILE A 126 20.39 19.18 -13.48
N ASP A 127 19.41 20.08 -13.56
CA ASP A 127 19.53 21.31 -14.33
C ASP A 127 20.63 22.22 -13.82
N LYS A 128 21.08 22.04 -12.61
CA LYS A 128 22.16 22.83 -12.08
C LYS A 128 23.51 22.29 -12.50
N LYS A 129 23.57 21.14 -13.16
CA LYS A 129 24.81 20.56 -13.60
C LYS A 129 24.88 20.60 -15.10
N PRO A 130 26.03 20.40 -15.67
CA PRO A 130 26.17 20.36 -17.09
C PRO A 130 25.38 19.23 -17.59
N LYS A 131 24.53 19.46 -18.39
CA LYS A 131 23.66 18.56 -18.80
C LYS A 131 23.92 17.28 -19.15
N SER A 132 24.48 16.93 -19.74
CA SER A 132 24.65 15.61 -20.14
C SER A 132 23.53 14.73 -19.76
N ALA A 133 23.48 13.90 -19.32
CA ALA A 133 22.62 12.90 -19.08
C ALA A 133 21.30 13.15 -18.68
N SER A 134 20.99 14.19 -18.74
CA SER A 134 19.85 14.43 -18.13
C SER A 134 18.73 13.73 -18.54
N LYS A 135 18.53 13.50 -19.67
CA LYS A 135 17.29 13.09 -19.93
C LYS A 135 16.92 11.86 -19.54
N LYS A 136 17.49 10.99 -19.62
CA LYS A 136 16.91 9.80 -19.36
C LYS A 136 16.81 9.52 -18.09
N SER A 137 17.29 10.01 -17.58
CA SER A 137 17.35 9.67 -16.36
C SER A 137 16.22 9.22 -15.75
N VAL A 138 16.00 9.46 -14.87
CA VAL A 138 15.16 9.02 -13.99
C VAL A 138 13.83 9.32 -14.34
N ASP A 139 13.30 8.53 -15.07
CA ASP A 139 11.93 8.68 -15.34
C ASP A 139 11.22 7.90 -14.27
N LEU A 140 10.84 8.57 -13.26
CA LEU A 140 10.04 7.94 -12.22
C LEU A 140 8.72 7.41 -12.75
N ASN A 141 8.30 7.88 -13.91
CA ASN A 141 7.14 7.29 -14.53
C ASN A 141 7.41 5.87 -15.02
N ASN A 142 8.64 5.55 -15.36
CA ASN A 142 8.97 4.18 -15.70
C ASN A 142 9.01 3.32 -14.47
N LEU A 143 9.58 3.83 -13.38
CA LEU A 143 9.49 3.12 -12.19
C LEU A 143 8.06 3.01 -11.83
N THR A 144 7.35 4.06 -12.04
CA THR A 144 5.94 4.09 -11.76
C THR A 144 5.18 3.08 -12.60
N GLU A 145 5.63 2.77 -13.79
CA GLU A 145 4.95 1.77 -14.57
C GLU A 145 5.09 0.39 -13.98
N GLU A 146 6.26 0.04 -13.53
CA GLU A 146 6.44 -1.20 -12.83
C GLU A 146 5.62 -1.18 -11.55
N GLN A 147 5.60 -0.06 -10.86
CA GLN A 147 4.78 0.09 -9.66
C GLN A 147 3.30 0.02 -9.99
N LYS A 148 2.86 0.62 -11.10
CA LYS A 148 1.48 0.51 -11.52
C LYS A 148 1.14 -0.93 -11.86
N ALA A 149 2.04 -1.65 -12.46
CA ALA A 149 1.80 -3.05 -12.77
C ALA A 149 1.60 -3.87 -11.50
N LEU A 150 2.40 -3.60 -10.47
CA LEU A 150 2.24 -4.29 -9.20
C LEU A 150 0.92 -3.97 -8.54
N LEU A 151 0.54 -2.69 -8.53
CA LEU A 151 -0.74 -2.29 -7.97
C LEU A 151 -1.91 -2.86 -8.75
N SER A 152 -1.78 -2.88 -10.08
CA SER A 152 -2.82 -3.47 -10.92
C SER A 152 -2.96 -4.96 -10.70
N ALA A 153 -1.85 -5.65 -10.47
CA ALA A 153 -1.89 -7.08 -10.17
C ALA A 153 -2.60 -7.34 -8.85
N VAL A 154 -2.36 -6.51 -7.84
CA VAL A 154 -3.05 -6.65 -6.57
C VAL A 154 -4.54 -6.37 -6.74
N LEU A 155 -4.89 -5.32 -7.46
CA LEU A 155 -6.29 -4.99 -7.70
C LEU A 155 -6.98 -6.07 -8.52
N ALA A 156 -6.31 -6.60 -9.51
CA ALA A 156 -6.89 -7.64 -10.36
C ALA A 156 -7.15 -8.93 -9.58
N SER A 157 -6.25 -9.29 -8.67
CA SER A 157 -6.46 -10.49 -7.89
C SER A 157 -7.60 -10.31 -6.87
N ASN A 158 -7.90 -9.08 -6.51
CA ASN A 158 -8.98 -8.81 -5.58
C ASN A 158 -10.30 -8.55 -6.29
N GLY A 159 -10.26 -8.15 -7.52
CA GLY A 159 -11.46 -7.76 -8.25
C GLY A 159 -12.12 -8.86 -9.06
N VAL A 160 -11.61 -10.04 -9.01
CA VAL A 160 -12.16 -11.12 -9.82
C VAL A 160 -13.19 -11.97 -9.10
#